data_07d380aa60c03865dd9f2ef19eba5db6
#
_entry.id   07d380aa60c03865dd9f2ef19eba5db6
#
_cell.length_a   1.000
_cell.length_b   1.000
_cell.length_c   1.000
_cell.angle_alpha   90.00
_cell.angle_beta   90.00
_cell.angle_gamma   90.00
#
_symmetry.space_group_name_H-M   'P 1'
#
loop_
_entity.id
_entity.type
_entity.pdbx_description
1 polymer ?
#
loop_
_entity_poly.entity_id
_entity_poly.type
_entity_poly.pdbx_seq_one_letter_code
_entity_poly.pdbx_strand_id
1 'polypeptide(L)'
;MTVNDFARLSKVFGESEIVDGSSILRKLRSVKTAYEIGKMKESGVKHDEAYRHIHRIYRDGMTDIELQIEVERLLRMEGSLGIFRIHGESMEIFMGNVLCGDNADSPSPYDFAMGGAGLDASLPVGGNGTPIKPGMTVMVDMCGNFNGYMTDMTRVFYVGKLDEMAKKAHETSIAIHHRLVKEGKPGVPAS
;
A
#
# COMPACT_ATOMS: atom_id res chain seq x y z
N MET A 1 20.96 -9.20 4.63
CA MET A 1 22.24 -9.88 4.29
C MET A 1 22.23 -11.25 4.95
N THR A 2 22.44 -12.31 4.18
CA THR A 2 22.50 -13.69 4.71
C THR A 2 23.84 -13.97 5.39
N VAL A 3 23.90 -15.05 6.20
CA VAL A 3 25.17 -15.50 6.81
C VAL A 3 26.23 -15.82 5.74
N ASN A 4 25.80 -16.37 4.60
CA ASN A 4 26.70 -16.68 3.49
C ASN A 4 27.27 -15.40 2.83
N ASP A 5 26.45 -14.35 2.69
CA ASP A 5 26.91 -13.07 2.17
C ASP A 5 27.92 -12.43 3.12
N PHE A 6 27.62 -12.47 4.42
CA PHE A 6 28.54 -11.99 5.46
C PHE A 6 29.88 -12.72 5.38
N ALA A 7 29.87 -14.06 5.32
CA ALA A 7 31.08 -14.87 5.21
C ALA A 7 31.89 -14.57 3.93
N ARG A 8 31.21 -14.28 2.81
CA ARG A 8 31.87 -13.86 1.54
C ARG A 8 32.50 -12.48 1.67
N LEU A 9 31.79 -11.52 2.24
CA LEU A 9 32.29 -10.17 2.47
C LEU A 9 33.50 -10.18 3.43
N SER A 10 33.42 -10.94 4.52
CA SER A 10 34.51 -11.08 5.47
C SER A 10 35.79 -11.64 4.85
N LYS A 11 35.69 -12.51 3.83
CA LYS A 11 36.86 -13.00 3.08
C LYS A 11 37.47 -11.91 2.19
N VAL A 12 36.63 -11.06 1.59
CA VAL A 12 37.12 -10.00 0.69
C VAL A 12 37.72 -8.84 1.49
N PHE A 13 37.13 -8.51 2.63
CA PHE A 13 37.52 -7.40 3.49
C PHE A 13 38.12 -7.89 4.80
N GLY A 14 39.02 -8.89 4.74
CA GLY A 14 39.55 -9.62 5.89
C GLY A 14 40.25 -8.79 6.97
N GLU A 15 40.74 -7.60 6.62
CA GLU A 15 41.37 -6.66 7.55
C GLU A 15 40.42 -5.55 8.04
N SER A 16 39.15 -5.58 7.58
CA SER A 16 38.16 -4.54 7.90
C SER A 16 37.20 -5.03 8.98
N GLU A 17 36.85 -4.15 9.89
CA GLU A 17 35.74 -4.38 10.82
C GLU A 17 34.41 -4.17 10.09
N ILE A 18 33.56 -5.21 10.06
CA ILE A 18 32.21 -5.13 9.49
C ILE A 18 31.23 -4.79 10.58
N VAL A 19 30.59 -3.61 10.46
CA VAL A 19 29.63 -3.10 11.44
C VAL A 19 28.22 -2.95 10.81
N ASP A 20 27.18 -3.02 11.64
CA ASP A 20 25.81 -2.74 11.19
C ASP A 20 25.57 -1.24 11.01
N GLY A 21 25.49 -0.80 9.75
CA GLY A 21 25.17 0.58 9.37
C GLY A 21 23.68 0.88 9.21
N SER A 22 22.79 -0.06 9.52
CA SER A 22 21.33 0.08 9.25
C SER A 22 20.70 1.30 9.89
N SER A 23 21.09 1.63 11.14
CA SER A 23 20.57 2.79 11.87
C SER A 23 20.95 4.11 11.21
N ILE A 24 22.18 4.20 10.70
CA ILE A 24 22.72 5.39 10.00
C ILE A 24 21.95 5.58 8.69
N LEU A 25 21.77 4.51 7.91
CA LEU A 25 21.03 4.56 6.65
C LEU A 25 19.56 4.93 6.85
N ARG A 26 18.90 4.40 7.88
CA ARG A 26 17.52 4.77 8.24
C ARG A 26 17.41 6.24 8.59
N LYS A 27 18.32 6.75 9.41
CA LYS A 27 18.35 8.17 9.81
C LYS A 27 18.58 9.07 8.60
N LEU A 28 19.52 8.72 7.71
CA LEU A 28 19.77 9.45 6.48
C LEU A 28 18.53 9.52 5.57
N ARG A 29 17.83 8.38 5.40
CA ARG A 29 16.63 8.27 4.56
C ARG A 29 15.37 8.87 5.19
N SER A 30 15.35 9.12 6.50
CA SER A 30 14.17 9.69 7.17
C SER A 30 13.91 11.15 6.78
N VAL A 31 14.95 11.91 6.47
CA VAL A 31 14.85 13.31 6.02
C VAL A 31 15.10 13.37 4.52
N LYS A 32 14.07 13.75 3.78
CA LYS A 32 14.10 13.80 2.31
C LYS A 32 14.65 15.12 1.82
N THR A 33 15.45 15.08 0.77
CA THR A 33 15.90 16.26 0.04
C THR A 33 14.76 16.87 -0.77
N ALA A 34 14.93 18.11 -1.24
CA ALA A 34 13.96 18.76 -2.13
C ALA A 34 13.74 17.98 -3.44
N TYR A 35 14.78 17.35 -3.98
CA TYR A 35 14.69 16.48 -5.15
C TYR A 35 13.80 15.25 -4.88
N GLU A 36 14.02 14.55 -3.78
CA GLU A 36 13.24 13.38 -3.38
C GLU A 36 11.77 13.74 -3.15
N ILE A 37 11.50 14.86 -2.47
CA ILE A 37 10.14 15.37 -2.28
C ILE A 37 9.49 15.68 -3.62
N GLY A 38 10.22 16.26 -4.58
CA GLY A 38 9.74 16.46 -5.95
C GLY A 38 9.32 15.14 -6.62
N LYS A 39 10.15 14.10 -6.53
CA LYS A 39 9.84 12.77 -7.07
C LYS A 39 8.65 12.09 -6.39
N MET A 40 8.53 12.23 -5.08
CA MET A 40 7.35 11.72 -4.33
C MET A 40 6.06 12.42 -4.78
N LYS A 41 6.10 13.74 -4.99
CA LYS A 41 4.95 14.50 -5.49
C LYS A 41 4.55 14.09 -6.90
N GLU A 42 5.52 13.92 -7.82
CA GLU A 42 5.27 13.41 -9.18
C GLU A 42 4.59 12.03 -9.13
N SER A 43 5.07 11.13 -8.27
CA SER A 43 4.48 9.81 -8.05
C SER A 43 3.05 9.92 -7.51
N GLY A 44 2.83 10.82 -6.53
CA GLY A 44 1.52 11.06 -5.94
C GLY A 44 0.48 11.59 -6.94
N VAL A 45 0.86 12.47 -7.85
CA VAL A 45 -0.05 12.99 -8.89
C VAL A 45 -0.51 11.88 -9.82
N LYS A 46 0.40 11.02 -10.28
CA LYS A 46 0.05 9.86 -11.13
C LYS A 46 -0.82 8.85 -10.40
N HIS A 47 -0.53 8.62 -9.13
CA HIS A 47 -1.33 7.72 -8.30
C HIS A 47 -2.76 8.24 -8.12
N ASP A 48 -2.93 9.53 -7.79
CA ASP A 48 -4.23 10.19 -7.66
C ASP A 48 -5.02 10.15 -8.97
N GLU A 49 -4.37 10.39 -10.11
CA GLU A 49 -5.01 10.32 -11.43
C GLU A 49 -5.54 8.90 -11.75
N ALA A 50 -4.76 7.87 -11.46
CA ALA A 50 -5.23 6.49 -11.61
C ALA A 50 -6.48 6.23 -10.74
N TYR A 51 -6.47 6.66 -9.48
CA TYR A 51 -7.59 6.45 -8.56
C TYR A 51 -8.88 7.16 -8.98
N ARG A 52 -8.78 8.32 -9.65
CA ARG A 52 -9.94 9.03 -10.23
C ARG A 52 -10.69 8.21 -11.26
N HIS A 53 -10.05 7.20 -11.85
CA HIS A 53 -10.64 6.37 -12.90
C HIS A 53 -11.15 5.02 -12.41
N ILE A 54 -10.92 4.62 -11.16
CA ILE A 54 -11.32 3.32 -10.62
C ILE A 54 -12.83 3.07 -10.79
N HIS A 55 -13.67 4.08 -10.55
CA HIS A 55 -15.12 3.95 -10.70
C HIS A 55 -15.58 3.63 -12.14
N ARG A 56 -14.73 3.84 -13.15
CA ARG A 56 -15.04 3.58 -14.57
C ARG A 56 -14.67 2.16 -15.00
N ILE A 57 -13.82 1.48 -14.25
CA ILE A 57 -13.36 0.13 -14.60
C ILE A 57 -14.18 -0.95 -13.91
N TYR A 58 -14.92 -0.60 -12.87
CA TYR A 58 -15.85 -1.53 -12.24
C TYR A 58 -16.99 -1.93 -13.22
N ARG A 59 -17.34 -3.19 -13.21
CA ARG A 59 -18.48 -3.76 -13.91
C ARG A 59 -19.27 -4.64 -12.95
N ASP A 60 -20.60 -4.59 -13.03
CA ASP A 60 -21.47 -5.42 -12.20
C ASP A 60 -21.11 -6.90 -12.33
N GLY A 61 -21.03 -7.56 -11.19
CA GLY A 61 -20.66 -8.97 -11.09
C GLY A 61 -19.17 -9.28 -11.00
N MET A 62 -18.30 -8.26 -11.07
CA MET A 62 -16.87 -8.48 -10.80
C MET A 62 -16.62 -8.98 -9.39
N THR A 63 -15.60 -9.81 -9.24
CA THR A 63 -15.01 -10.16 -7.94
C THR A 63 -13.98 -9.12 -7.51
N ASP A 64 -13.60 -9.17 -6.24
CA ASP A 64 -12.50 -8.35 -5.69
C ASP A 64 -11.19 -8.54 -6.48
N ILE A 65 -10.87 -9.78 -6.88
CA ILE A 65 -9.69 -10.11 -7.69
C ILE A 65 -9.77 -9.51 -9.10
N GLU A 66 -10.92 -9.62 -9.77
CA GLU A 66 -11.08 -9.04 -11.11
C GLU A 66 -10.95 -7.52 -11.07
N LEU A 67 -11.53 -6.86 -10.05
CA LEU A 67 -11.35 -5.43 -9.88
C LEU A 67 -9.89 -5.09 -9.55
N GLN A 68 -9.22 -5.87 -8.71
CA GLN A 68 -7.79 -5.69 -8.40
C GLN A 68 -6.93 -5.72 -9.67
N ILE A 69 -7.13 -6.72 -10.54
CA ILE A 69 -6.41 -6.85 -11.82
C ILE A 69 -6.62 -5.60 -12.68
N GLU A 70 -7.84 -5.09 -12.76
CA GLU A 70 -8.13 -3.87 -13.53
C GLU A 70 -7.51 -2.61 -12.90
N VAL A 71 -7.47 -2.50 -11.58
CA VAL A 71 -6.78 -1.40 -10.88
C VAL A 71 -5.26 -1.48 -11.11
N GLU A 72 -4.66 -2.66 -11.00
CA GLU A 72 -3.26 -2.88 -11.31
C GLU A 72 -2.94 -2.52 -12.77
N ARG A 73 -3.79 -2.96 -13.71
CA ARG A 73 -3.67 -2.59 -15.12
C ARG A 73 -3.71 -1.06 -15.31
N LEU A 74 -4.65 -0.39 -14.65
CA LEU A 74 -4.76 1.06 -14.71
C LEU A 74 -3.49 1.77 -14.21
N LEU A 75 -3.00 1.37 -13.04
CA LEU A 75 -1.76 1.90 -12.47
C LEU A 75 -0.54 1.65 -13.39
N ARG A 76 -0.48 0.48 -14.01
CA ARG A 76 0.58 0.14 -14.98
C ARG A 76 0.49 0.99 -16.25
N MET A 77 -0.70 1.27 -16.74
CA MET A 77 -0.90 2.15 -17.90
C MET A 77 -0.48 3.60 -17.60
N GLU A 78 -0.61 4.06 -16.36
CA GLU A 78 -0.10 5.35 -15.89
C GLU A 78 1.43 5.35 -15.66
N GLY A 79 2.08 4.21 -15.87
CA GLY A 79 3.53 4.05 -15.80
C GLY A 79 4.06 3.55 -14.46
N SER A 80 3.22 2.92 -13.63
CA SER A 80 3.69 2.24 -12.43
C SER A 80 4.62 1.08 -12.77
N LEU A 81 5.69 0.92 -11.99
CA LEU A 81 6.64 -0.19 -12.10
C LEU A 81 6.04 -1.53 -11.64
N GLY A 82 4.87 -1.52 -10.99
CA GLY A 82 4.09 -2.71 -10.63
C GLY A 82 4.59 -3.52 -9.46
N ILE A 83 5.51 -2.97 -8.70
CA ILE A 83 6.02 -3.57 -7.46
C ILE A 83 6.02 -2.54 -6.35
N PHE A 84 5.81 -3.02 -5.15
CA PHE A 84 6.01 -2.28 -3.92
C PHE A 84 7.23 -2.80 -3.19
N ARG A 85 7.99 -1.92 -2.59
CA ARG A 85 9.20 -2.28 -1.85
C ARG A 85 9.08 -1.76 -0.43
N ILE A 86 9.06 -2.67 0.53
CA ILE A 86 9.03 -2.37 1.95
C ILE A 86 10.42 -2.56 2.57
N HIS A 87 10.56 -2.15 3.83
CA HIS A 87 11.80 -2.32 4.56
C HIS A 87 12.06 -3.79 4.87
N GLY A 88 13.25 -4.26 4.53
CA GLY A 88 13.68 -5.63 4.75
C GLY A 88 14.55 -6.15 3.62
N GLU A 89 15.01 -7.38 3.74
CA GLU A 89 15.78 -8.06 2.72
C GLU A 89 14.82 -8.69 1.70
N SER A 90 15.02 -8.33 0.42
CA SER A 90 14.20 -8.86 -0.70
C SER A 90 12.69 -8.65 -0.54
N MET A 91 12.30 -7.57 0.14
CA MET A 91 10.89 -7.28 0.43
C MET A 91 10.24 -6.51 -0.73
N GLU A 92 10.24 -7.11 -1.90
CA GLU A 92 9.41 -6.68 -3.02
C GLU A 92 8.12 -7.50 -3.01
N ILE A 93 6.98 -6.80 -3.01
CA ILE A 93 5.66 -7.41 -2.96
C ILE A 93 4.76 -6.89 -4.08
N PHE A 94 3.59 -7.46 -4.21
CA PHE A 94 2.53 -7.00 -5.10
C PHE A 94 2.08 -5.57 -4.75
N MET A 95 1.32 -4.95 -5.66
CA MET A 95 0.99 -3.52 -5.56
C MET A 95 0.01 -3.18 -4.43
N GLY A 96 -0.78 -4.10 -3.96
CA GLY A 96 -1.78 -3.90 -2.93
C GLY A 96 -2.98 -4.83 -3.07
N ASN A 97 -4.09 -4.47 -2.44
CA ASN A 97 -5.27 -5.32 -2.37
C ASN A 97 -6.57 -4.57 -2.67
N VAL A 98 -7.55 -5.32 -3.16
CA VAL A 98 -8.95 -4.92 -3.19
C VAL A 98 -9.74 -5.87 -2.32
N LEU A 99 -10.47 -5.33 -1.33
CA LEU A 99 -11.24 -6.13 -0.37
C LEU A 99 -12.69 -5.68 -0.33
N CYS A 100 -13.61 -6.65 -0.25
CA CYS A 100 -15.03 -6.37 -0.07
C CYS A 100 -15.74 -7.48 0.74
N GLY A 101 -16.93 -7.17 1.26
CA GLY A 101 -17.74 -8.12 2.03
C GLY A 101 -17.00 -8.69 3.23
N ASP A 102 -17.33 -9.93 3.62
CA ASP A 102 -16.78 -10.59 4.81
C ASP A 102 -15.25 -10.78 4.71
N ASN A 103 -14.70 -10.84 3.51
CA ASN A 103 -13.26 -10.95 3.32
C ASN A 103 -12.50 -9.69 3.81
N ALA A 104 -13.15 -8.53 3.83
CA ALA A 104 -12.56 -7.30 4.34
C ALA A 104 -12.36 -7.33 5.87
N ASP A 105 -13.10 -8.17 6.58
CA ASP A 105 -12.98 -8.35 8.04
C ASP A 105 -11.97 -9.46 8.42
N SER A 106 -11.44 -10.19 7.43
CA SER A 106 -10.45 -11.25 7.68
C SER A 106 -9.10 -10.63 8.02
N PRO A 107 -8.49 -10.97 9.17
CA PRO A 107 -7.18 -10.45 9.53
C PRO A 107 -6.08 -11.04 8.65
N SER A 108 -5.04 -10.26 8.39
CA SER A 108 -3.82 -10.74 7.75
C SER A 108 -2.81 -11.21 8.81
N PRO A 109 -2.00 -12.24 8.52
CA PRO A 109 -0.87 -12.61 9.36
C PRO A 109 0.31 -11.63 9.26
N TYR A 110 0.26 -10.70 8.34
CA TYR A 110 1.31 -9.70 8.11
C TYR A 110 0.92 -8.38 8.78
N ASP A 111 1.84 -7.77 9.51
CA ASP A 111 1.63 -6.51 10.22
C ASP A 111 1.60 -5.25 9.30
N PHE A 112 2.00 -5.41 8.04
CA PHE A 112 1.97 -4.36 7.02
C PHE A 112 0.78 -4.48 6.05
N ALA A 113 0.04 -5.57 6.11
CA ALA A 113 -1.01 -5.85 5.13
C ALA A 113 -2.40 -5.56 5.67
N MET A 114 -3.29 -5.18 4.78
CA MET A 114 -4.64 -4.72 5.10
C MET A 114 -5.61 -5.81 5.52
N GLY A 115 -5.25 -7.06 5.43
CA GLY A 115 -6.14 -8.17 5.70
C GLY A 115 -6.59 -8.92 4.44
N GLY A 116 -7.67 -9.68 4.58
CA GLY A 116 -8.16 -10.60 3.57
C GLY A 116 -7.55 -11.99 3.67
N ALA A 117 -8.32 -13.00 3.31
CA ALA A 117 -7.90 -14.41 3.40
C ALA A 117 -6.95 -14.85 2.28
N GLY A 118 -6.94 -14.09 1.17
CA GLY A 118 -6.21 -14.49 -0.03
C GLY A 118 -6.86 -15.65 -0.78
N LEU A 119 -6.30 -15.98 -1.94
CA LEU A 119 -6.77 -17.09 -2.77
C LEU A 119 -6.25 -18.45 -2.29
N ASP A 120 -5.12 -18.48 -1.62
CA ASP A 120 -4.45 -19.71 -1.21
C ASP A 120 -3.65 -19.51 0.10
N ALA A 121 -3.54 -20.57 0.88
CA ALA A 121 -2.82 -20.55 2.16
C ALA A 121 -1.32 -20.22 2.03
N SER A 122 -0.73 -20.34 0.87
CA SER A 122 0.65 -19.92 0.60
C SER A 122 0.84 -18.40 0.56
N LEU A 123 -0.25 -17.66 0.31
CA LEU A 123 -0.30 -16.20 0.38
C LEU A 123 -1.65 -15.77 1.01
N PRO A 124 -1.78 -15.88 2.34
CA PRO A 124 -3.04 -15.65 3.06
C PRO A 124 -3.29 -14.16 3.31
N VAL A 125 -3.38 -13.40 2.25
CA VAL A 125 -3.62 -11.95 2.27
C VAL A 125 -4.28 -11.46 1.00
N GLY A 126 -5.21 -10.52 1.11
CA GLY A 126 -5.85 -9.87 -0.02
C GLY A 126 -7.15 -10.52 -0.47
N GLY A 127 -7.56 -10.22 -1.70
CA GLY A 127 -8.77 -10.72 -2.32
C GLY A 127 -8.83 -12.24 -2.38
N ASN A 128 -10.03 -12.80 -2.30
CA ASN A 128 -10.28 -14.25 -2.29
C ASN A 128 -11.30 -14.69 -3.35
N GLY A 129 -11.68 -13.79 -4.27
CA GLY A 129 -12.70 -14.04 -5.28
C GLY A 129 -14.11 -13.71 -4.80
N THR A 130 -14.27 -12.94 -3.73
CA THR A 130 -15.59 -12.47 -3.26
C THR A 130 -16.28 -11.64 -4.34
N PRO A 131 -17.50 -12.01 -4.79
CA PRO A 131 -18.26 -11.19 -5.73
C PRO A 131 -18.70 -9.87 -5.11
N ILE A 132 -18.43 -8.77 -5.81
CA ILE A 132 -18.85 -7.43 -5.40
C ILE A 132 -20.36 -7.27 -5.71
N LYS A 133 -21.14 -6.90 -4.69
CA LYS A 133 -22.61 -6.79 -4.79
C LYS A 133 -23.08 -5.40 -4.40
N PRO A 134 -24.27 -4.97 -4.87
CA PRO A 134 -24.91 -3.75 -4.39
C PRO A 134 -25.04 -3.73 -2.86
N GLY A 135 -24.74 -2.58 -2.25
CA GLY A 135 -24.72 -2.39 -0.80
C GLY A 135 -23.37 -2.65 -0.14
N MET A 136 -22.41 -3.23 -0.85
CA MET A 136 -21.05 -3.45 -0.33
C MET A 136 -20.18 -2.22 -0.45
N THR A 137 -19.30 -2.05 0.54
CA THR A 137 -18.11 -1.23 0.42
C THR A 137 -16.98 -2.04 -0.21
N VAL A 138 -16.14 -1.36 -0.95
CA VAL A 138 -14.96 -1.92 -1.62
C VAL A 138 -13.76 -1.07 -1.25
N MET A 139 -12.86 -1.61 -0.48
CA MET A 139 -11.59 -0.99 -0.14
C MET A 139 -10.59 -1.28 -1.24
N VAL A 140 -9.99 -0.23 -1.78
CA VAL A 140 -8.89 -0.31 -2.73
C VAL A 140 -7.68 0.32 -2.07
N ASP A 141 -6.70 -0.50 -1.75
CA ASP A 141 -5.47 -0.07 -1.11
C ASP A 141 -4.28 -0.55 -1.95
N MET A 142 -3.69 0.39 -2.67
CA MET A 142 -2.61 0.13 -3.60
C MET A 142 -1.44 1.07 -3.37
N CYS A 143 -0.25 0.60 -3.63
CA CYS A 143 0.92 1.45 -3.72
C CYS A 143 1.12 2.00 -5.14
N GLY A 144 1.69 3.19 -5.22
CA GLY A 144 2.20 3.77 -6.45
C GLY A 144 3.73 3.73 -6.45
N ASN A 145 4.30 3.26 -7.56
CA ASN A 145 5.74 3.27 -7.78
C ASN A 145 6.02 3.68 -9.24
N PHE A 146 6.13 4.97 -9.50
CA PHE A 146 6.26 5.50 -10.86
C PHE A 146 7.70 5.93 -11.21
N ASN A 147 8.54 6.13 -10.19
CA ASN A 147 9.90 6.65 -10.37
C ASN A 147 10.88 6.18 -9.29
N GLY A 148 10.55 5.08 -8.59
CA GLY A 148 11.33 4.54 -7.48
C GLY A 148 11.02 5.16 -6.11
N TYR A 149 10.25 6.26 -6.05
CA TYR A 149 9.68 6.81 -4.82
C TYR A 149 8.22 6.38 -4.72
N MET A 150 7.90 5.69 -3.64
CA MET A 150 6.63 5.04 -3.45
C MET A 150 5.61 5.97 -2.81
N THR A 151 4.37 5.77 -3.19
CA THR A 151 3.19 6.39 -2.59
C THR A 151 2.25 5.29 -2.12
N ASP A 152 1.46 5.59 -1.12
CA ASP A 152 0.49 4.70 -0.53
C ASP A 152 -0.87 5.40 -0.51
N MET A 153 -1.91 4.71 -0.98
CA MET A 153 -3.24 5.29 -1.08
C MET A 153 -4.33 4.26 -0.89
N THR A 154 -5.14 4.48 0.14
CA THR A 154 -6.37 3.70 0.36
C THR A 154 -7.60 4.56 0.08
N ARG A 155 -8.57 4.01 -0.66
CA ARG A 155 -9.89 4.62 -0.87
C ARG A 155 -10.97 3.57 -0.73
N VAL A 156 -12.11 4.00 -0.20
CA VAL A 156 -13.29 3.16 -0.09
C VAL A 156 -14.33 3.61 -1.10
N PHE A 157 -14.75 2.68 -1.93
CA PHE A 157 -15.84 2.83 -2.88
C PHE A 157 -17.06 2.06 -2.35
N TYR A 158 -18.21 2.25 -2.97
CA TYR A 158 -19.41 1.47 -2.68
C TYR A 158 -20.22 1.26 -3.94
N VAL A 159 -21.00 0.18 -3.96
CA VAL A 159 -21.85 -0.17 -5.09
C VAL A 159 -23.32 0.06 -4.71
N GLY A 160 -24.02 0.87 -5.50
CA GLY A 160 -25.43 1.16 -5.27
C GLY A 160 -25.66 2.08 -4.08
N LYS A 161 -26.47 1.66 -3.10
CA LYS A 161 -26.83 2.44 -1.91
C LYS A 161 -26.00 1.97 -0.70
N LEU A 162 -25.30 2.90 -0.09
CA LEU A 162 -24.54 2.62 1.14
C LEU A 162 -25.45 2.65 2.37
N ASP A 163 -25.19 1.76 3.32
CA ASP A 163 -25.79 1.77 4.65
C ASP A 163 -25.43 3.05 5.42
N GLU A 164 -26.37 3.61 6.18
CA GLU A 164 -26.17 4.89 6.88
C GLU A 164 -25.13 4.78 8.01
N MET A 165 -24.97 3.61 8.64
CA MET A 165 -23.94 3.39 9.66
C MET A 165 -22.55 3.36 9.05
N ALA A 166 -22.39 2.65 7.91
CA ALA A 166 -21.15 2.62 7.16
C ALA A 166 -20.75 4.01 6.65
N LYS A 167 -21.74 4.78 6.16
CA LYS A 167 -21.52 6.18 5.75
C LYS A 167 -21.02 7.04 6.90
N LYS A 168 -21.66 6.98 8.05
CA LYS A 168 -21.26 7.73 9.25
C LYS A 168 -19.88 7.33 9.76
N ALA A 169 -19.53 6.03 9.72
CA ALA A 169 -18.21 5.54 10.08
C ALA A 169 -17.14 6.12 9.13
N HIS A 170 -17.41 6.13 7.83
CA HIS A 170 -16.51 6.70 6.83
C HIS A 170 -16.34 8.22 6.99
N GLU A 171 -17.42 8.97 7.23
CA GLU A 171 -17.36 10.41 7.52
C GLU A 171 -16.52 10.70 8.77
N THR A 172 -16.62 9.85 9.80
CA THR A 172 -15.80 9.94 11.02
C THR A 172 -14.31 9.71 10.69
N SER A 173 -14.00 8.70 9.87
CA SER A 173 -12.64 8.43 9.42
C SER A 173 -12.02 9.61 8.65
N ILE A 174 -12.80 10.22 7.75
CA ILE A 174 -12.38 11.42 7.02
C ILE A 174 -12.13 12.60 7.98
N ALA A 175 -13.00 12.79 8.99
CA ALA A 175 -12.83 13.85 9.98
C ALA A 175 -11.53 13.64 10.81
N ILE A 176 -11.23 12.40 11.22
CA ILE A 176 -9.99 12.04 11.90
C ILE A 176 -8.78 12.36 11.00
N HIS A 177 -8.82 11.98 9.72
CA HIS A 177 -7.76 12.28 8.77
C HIS A 177 -7.49 13.79 8.68
N HIS A 178 -8.54 14.59 8.48
CA HIS A 178 -8.41 16.05 8.40
C HIS A 178 -7.85 16.65 9.69
N ARG A 179 -8.25 16.11 10.84
CA ARG A 179 -7.72 16.54 12.12
C ARG A 179 -6.22 16.23 12.24
N LEU A 180 -5.81 15.02 11.87
CA LEU A 180 -4.38 14.64 11.85
C LEU A 180 -3.55 15.54 10.94
N VAL A 181 -4.02 15.85 9.74
CA VAL A 181 -3.34 16.78 8.82
C VAL A 181 -3.19 18.18 9.42
N LYS A 182 -4.20 18.64 10.16
CA LYS A 182 -4.20 19.96 10.81
C LYS A 182 -3.29 20.01 12.04
N GLU A 183 -3.32 18.98 12.88
CA GLU A 183 -2.70 18.94 14.20
C GLU A 183 -1.33 18.25 14.20
N GLY A 184 -1.07 17.31 13.27
CA GLY A 184 0.17 16.56 13.14
C GLY A 184 1.32 17.43 12.62
N LYS A 185 1.95 18.20 13.51
CA LYS A 185 3.07 19.11 13.20
C LYS A 185 4.34 18.66 13.92
N PRO A 186 5.53 19.08 13.43
CA PRO A 186 6.77 18.81 14.13
C PRO A 186 6.73 19.25 15.61
N GLY A 187 7.11 18.35 16.52
CA GLY A 187 7.10 18.59 17.95
C GLY A 187 5.79 18.27 18.69
N VAL A 188 4.73 17.92 17.98
CA VAL A 188 3.50 17.46 18.62
C VAL A 188 3.65 15.97 18.99
N PRO A 189 3.40 15.57 20.27
CA PRO A 189 3.39 14.17 20.67
C PRO A 189 2.34 13.37 19.89
N ALA A 190 2.63 12.10 19.60
CA ALA A 190 1.69 11.19 18.93
C ALA A 190 0.66 10.56 19.90
N SER A 191 0.78 10.83 21.21
CA SER A 191 -0.12 10.35 22.29
C SER A 191 -0.83 11.50 22.96
#